data_43d432b1dada89bc0b5e766a6c669e98
#
_entry.id   43d432b1dada89bc0b5e766a6c669e98
#
_cell.length_a   1.000
_cell.length_b   1.000
_cell.length_c   1.000
_cell.angle_alpha   90.00
_cell.angle_beta   90.00
_cell.angle_gamma   90.00
#
_symmetry.space_group_name_H-M   'P 1'
#
loop_
_entity.id
_entity.type
_entity.pdbx_description
1 polymer ?
#
loop_
_entity_poly.entity_id
_entity_poly.type
_entity_poly.pdbx_seq_one_letter_code
_entity_poly.pdbx_strand_id
1 'polypeptide(L)'
;SLLEEFTDLLLYLARGGYEILAFEGPGQGAALRKSGLTFTPEWEKPVGAVLDFYGAEDVTIVGVSLGGELAMRAAAMEPRIRRVVAWCVLPSIYGALMADKPAEIRTTLEQLLSEKQREKVLALYTGLSEQNPLFRWSIQHANYAYGTADVYEYLQRAKAFTIEPVADQITQDVLLISAREDLMVGFDLYKEEIDLLKSARTLEFAVPGAAIHGQAHCNMGNPQYILDLILNWNNRLLQ
;
A
#
# COMPACT_ATOMS: atom_id res chain seq x y z
N SER A 1 -0.83 7.83 -8.48
CA SER A 1 -0.98 6.98 -9.68
C SER A 1 -2.33 7.22 -10.33
N LEU A 2 -2.41 6.99 -11.61
CA LEU A 2 -3.62 7.01 -12.43
C LEU A 2 -3.90 5.60 -12.94
N LEU A 3 -5.17 5.31 -13.21
CA LEU A 3 -5.58 3.98 -13.68
C LEU A 3 -4.90 3.60 -15.00
N GLU A 4 -4.68 4.58 -15.87
CA GLU A 4 -4.03 4.41 -17.17
C GLU A 4 -2.60 3.86 -17.07
N GLU A 5 -1.89 4.14 -15.98
CA GLU A 5 -0.53 3.64 -15.74
C GLU A 5 -0.50 2.09 -15.60
N PHE A 6 -1.63 1.48 -15.26
CA PHE A 6 -1.77 0.04 -15.02
C PHE A 6 -2.41 -0.72 -16.18
N THR A 7 -2.69 -0.06 -17.31
CA THR A 7 -3.44 -0.66 -18.43
C THR A 7 -2.83 -1.99 -18.89
N ASP A 8 -1.52 -2.05 -19.07
CA ASP A 8 -0.86 -3.29 -19.55
C ASP A 8 -0.96 -4.43 -18.53
N LEU A 9 -0.86 -4.12 -17.24
CA LEU A 9 -1.01 -5.09 -16.15
C LEU A 9 -2.44 -5.63 -16.11
N LEU A 10 -3.43 -4.74 -16.22
CA LEU A 10 -4.85 -5.11 -16.21
C LEU A 10 -5.20 -5.99 -17.43
N LEU A 11 -4.71 -5.64 -18.62
CA LEU A 11 -4.89 -6.43 -19.83
C LEU A 11 -4.22 -7.80 -19.74
N TYR A 12 -3.06 -7.89 -19.09
CA TYR A 12 -2.36 -9.15 -18.86
C TYR A 12 -3.20 -10.10 -17.99
N LEU A 13 -3.72 -9.61 -16.88
CA LEU A 13 -4.58 -10.40 -15.99
C LEU A 13 -5.89 -10.79 -16.66
N ALA A 14 -6.50 -9.88 -17.45
CA ALA A 14 -7.71 -10.19 -18.22
C ALA A 14 -7.49 -11.30 -19.26
N ARG A 15 -6.33 -11.30 -19.95
CA ARG A 15 -5.94 -12.39 -20.86
C ARG A 15 -5.70 -13.72 -20.14
N GLY A 16 -5.40 -13.67 -18.84
CA GLY A 16 -5.33 -14.84 -17.96
C GLY A 16 -6.70 -15.47 -17.64
N GLY A 17 -7.79 -14.90 -18.16
CA GLY A 17 -9.15 -15.43 -18.00
C GLY A 17 -9.95 -14.81 -16.84
N TYR A 18 -9.49 -13.71 -16.26
CA TYR A 18 -10.15 -13.02 -15.16
C TYR A 18 -10.98 -11.83 -15.63
N GLU A 19 -12.11 -11.61 -15.02
CA GLU A 19 -12.79 -10.32 -15.05
C GLU A 19 -12.05 -9.35 -14.12
N ILE A 20 -11.75 -8.15 -14.61
CA ILE A 20 -10.94 -7.17 -13.88
C ILE A 20 -11.79 -5.96 -13.51
N LEU A 21 -11.93 -5.71 -12.23
CA LEU A 21 -12.50 -4.48 -11.69
C LEU A 21 -11.35 -3.58 -11.20
N ALA A 22 -11.08 -2.51 -11.92
CA ALA A 22 -10.07 -1.54 -11.54
C ALA A 22 -10.72 -0.18 -11.26
N PHE A 23 -10.34 0.47 -10.17
CA PHE A 23 -10.94 1.74 -9.77
C PHE A 23 -9.93 2.68 -9.11
N GLU A 24 -10.18 3.97 -9.21
CA GLU A 24 -9.52 5.02 -8.45
C GLU A 24 -10.38 5.36 -7.23
N GLY A 25 -9.92 4.95 -6.06
CA GLY A 25 -10.58 5.24 -4.79
C GLY A 25 -10.21 6.61 -4.21
N PRO A 26 -10.68 6.92 -2.99
CA PRO A 26 -10.31 8.13 -2.28
C PRO A 26 -8.78 8.34 -2.22
N GLY A 27 -8.32 9.55 -2.47
CA GLY A 27 -6.88 9.87 -2.56
C GLY A 27 -6.23 9.61 -3.91
N GLN A 28 -6.95 9.03 -4.88
CA GLN A 28 -6.42 8.63 -6.18
C GLN A 28 -7.15 9.34 -7.34
N GLY A 29 -6.45 9.54 -8.43
CA GLY A 29 -6.91 9.96 -9.75
C GLY A 29 -8.13 10.88 -9.77
N ALA A 30 -9.21 10.44 -10.42
CA ALA A 30 -10.44 11.22 -10.56
C ALA A 30 -11.21 11.37 -9.26
N ALA A 31 -11.18 10.37 -8.38
CA ALA A 31 -11.83 10.45 -7.06
C ALA A 31 -11.29 11.63 -6.24
N LEU A 32 -9.97 11.81 -6.24
CA LEU A 32 -9.34 12.95 -5.58
C LEU A 32 -9.55 14.25 -6.38
N ARG A 33 -9.22 14.26 -7.69
CA ARG A 33 -9.11 15.50 -8.46
C ARG A 33 -10.45 16.11 -8.86
N LYS A 34 -11.48 15.27 -9.08
CA LYS A 34 -12.82 15.74 -9.50
C LYS A 34 -13.79 15.78 -8.34
N SER A 35 -13.68 14.86 -7.37
CA SER A 35 -14.64 14.73 -6.29
C SER A 35 -14.09 15.15 -4.92
N GLY A 36 -12.81 15.50 -4.82
CA GLY A 36 -12.18 15.95 -3.57
C GLY A 36 -12.06 14.87 -2.50
N LEU A 37 -12.22 13.59 -2.86
CA LEU A 37 -12.13 12.48 -1.92
C LEU A 37 -10.67 12.20 -1.59
N THR A 38 -10.26 12.49 -0.37
CA THR A 38 -8.91 12.25 0.12
C THR A 38 -8.75 10.84 0.69
N PHE A 39 -7.52 10.34 0.83
CA PHE A 39 -7.25 9.03 1.38
C PHE A 39 -7.96 8.79 2.71
N THR A 40 -8.52 7.61 2.85
CA THR A 40 -9.12 7.10 4.08
C THR A 40 -8.45 5.77 4.47
N PRO A 41 -8.20 5.51 5.76
CA PRO A 41 -7.74 4.19 6.20
C PRO A 41 -8.85 3.13 6.11
N GLU A 42 -10.12 3.53 6.08
CA GLU A 42 -11.29 2.64 6.00
C GLU A 42 -11.53 2.18 4.55
N TRP A 43 -10.54 1.48 3.97
CA TRP A 43 -10.55 1.11 2.55
C TRP A 43 -11.59 0.06 2.19
N GLU A 44 -12.11 -0.66 3.16
CA GLU A 44 -13.26 -1.55 3.02
C GLU A 44 -14.50 -0.83 2.47
N LYS A 45 -14.69 0.46 2.79
CA LYS A 45 -15.85 1.24 2.33
C LYS A 45 -15.86 1.49 0.82
N PRO A 46 -14.79 2.06 0.21
CA PRO A 46 -14.77 2.21 -1.25
C PRO A 46 -14.74 0.87 -1.99
N VAL A 47 -14.05 -0.15 -1.46
CA VAL A 47 -14.05 -1.49 -2.05
C VAL A 47 -15.46 -2.08 -2.02
N GLY A 48 -16.15 -2.05 -0.87
CA GLY A 48 -17.51 -2.53 -0.73
C GLY A 48 -18.48 -1.85 -1.71
N ALA A 49 -18.38 -0.52 -1.86
CA ALA A 49 -19.21 0.22 -2.82
C ALA A 49 -18.98 -0.22 -4.28
N VAL A 50 -17.74 -0.53 -4.66
CA VAL A 50 -17.42 -1.06 -6.01
C VAL A 50 -18.00 -2.47 -6.18
N LEU A 51 -17.82 -3.34 -5.18
CA LEU A 51 -18.33 -4.71 -5.23
C LEU A 51 -19.86 -4.72 -5.27
N ASP A 52 -20.53 -3.83 -4.52
CA ASP A 52 -22.00 -3.67 -4.57
C ASP A 52 -22.48 -3.24 -5.95
N PHE A 53 -21.80 -2.28 -6.56
CA PHE A 53 -22.16 -1.75 -7.88
C PHE A 53 -22.09 -2.82 -8.97
N TYR A 54 -21.10 -3.69 -8.93
CA TYR A 54 -20.90 -4.75 -9.92
C TYR A 54 -21.56 -6.07 -9.52
N GLY A 55 -22.07 -6.21 -8.29
CA GLY A 55 -22.57 -7.49 -7.76
C GLY A 55 -21.49 -8.55 -7.68
N ALA A 56 -20.24 -8.14 -7.43
CA ALA A 56 -19.10 -9.04 -7.43
C ALA A 56 -18.98 -9.79 -6.10
N GLU A 57 -18.77 -11.10 -6.19
CA GLU A 57 -18.58 -12.01 -5.07
C GLU A 57 -17.31 -12.85 -5.28
N ASP A 58 -16.75 -13.40 -4.23
CA ASP A 58 -15.54 -14.26 -4.29
C ASP A 58 -14.37 -13.66 -5.06
N VAL A 59 -13.98 -12.45 -4.66
CA VAL A 59 -12.96 -11.68 -5.38
C VAL A 59 -11.54 -11.92 -4.84
N THR A 60 -10.57 -11.77 -5.74
CA THR A 60 -9.15 -11.56 -5.37
C THR A 60 -8.85 -10.08 -5.47
N ILE A 61 -8.47 -9.46 -4.37
CA ILE A 61 -8.00 -8.08 -4.38
C ILE A 61 -6.49 -8.03 -4.60
N VAL A 62 -6.05 -7.14 -5.49
CA VAL A 62 -4.62 -6.91 -5.75
C VAL A 62 -4.29 -5.47 -5.42
N GLY A 63 -3.43 -5.25 -4.47
CA GLY A 63 -2.94 -3.93 -4.09
C GLY A 63 -1.45 -3.77 -4.37
N VAL A 64 -1.06 -2.67 -5.00
CA VAL A 64 0.33 -2.39 -5.37
C VAL A 64 0.87 -1.25 -4.50
N SER A 65 2.04 -1.42 -3.90
CA SER A 65 2.67 -0.44 -3.00
C SER A 65 1.71 -0.10 -1.83
N LEU A 66 1.41 1.18 -1.58
CA LEU A 66 0.38 1.59 -0.61
C LEU A 66 -0.95 0.81 -0.79
N GLY A 67 -1.30 0.47 -2.03
CA GLY A 67 -2.48 -0.33 -2.32
C GLY A 67 -2.48 -1.70 -1.64
N GLY A 68 -1.33 -2.27 -1.33
CA GLY A 68 -1.21 -3.53 -0.59
C GLY A 68 -1.74 -3.43 0.83
N GLU A 69 -1.35 -2.39 1.57
CA GLU A 69 -1.89 -2.10 2.91
C GLU A 69 -3.41 -1.87 2.85
N LEU A 70 -3.86 -1.07 1.88
CA LEU A 70 -5.28 -0.79 1.69
C LEU A 70 -6.08 -2.06 1.32
N ALA A 71 -5.51 -2.95 0.52
CA ALA A 71 -6.13 -4.24 0.16
C ALA A 71 -6.24 -5.18 1.37
N MET A 72 -5.19 -5.26 2.19
CA MET A 72 -5.21 -6.02 3.44
C MET A 72 -6.27 -5.48 4.40
N ARG A 73 -6.32 -4.16 4.57
CA ARG A 73 -7.33 -3.51 5.40
C ARG A 73 -8.74 -3.82 4.89
N ALA A 74 -8.99 -3.72 3.59
CA ALA A 74 -10.29 -4.04 3.00
C ALA A 74 -10.66 -5.51 3.24
N ALA A 75 -9.71 -6.43 3.06
CA ALA A 75 -9.94 -7.86 3.26
C ALA A 75 -10.35 -8.22 4.69
N ALA A 76 -9.80 -7.53 5.68
CA ALA A 76 -10.17 -7.74 7.07
C ALA A 76 -11.65 -7.46 7.35
N MET A 77 -12.30 -6.59 6.59
CA MET A 77 -13.65 -6.08 6.85
C MET A 77 -14.68 -6.42 5.77
N GLU A 78 -14.24 -6.85 4.58
CA GLU A 78 -15.11 -7.16 3.44
C GLU A 78 -15.09 -8.68 3.14
N PRO A 79 -16.12 -9.42 3.53
CA PRO A 79 -16.12 -10.88 3.46
C PRO A 79 -16.14 -11.45 2.04
N ARG A 80 -16.51 -10.66 1.02
CA ARG A 80 -16.45 -11.07 -0.39
C ARG A 80 -15.03 -11.19 -0.92
N ILE A 81 -14.07 -10.57 -0.24
CA ILE A 81 -12.65 -10.75 -0.55
C ILE A 81 -12.20 -12.08 0.02
N ARG A 82 -11.83 -13.01 -0.83
CA ARG A 82 -11.36 -14.35 -0.46
C ARG A 82 -9.86 -14.52 -0.56
N ARG A 83 -9.23 -13.73 -1.41
CA ARG A 83 -7.79 -13.80 -1.71
C ARG A 83 -7.22 -12.39 -1.77
N VAL A 84 -6.03 -12.21 -1.24
CA VAL A 84 -5.34 -10.92 -1.20
C VAL A 84 -3.95 -11.07 -1.79
N VAL A 85 -3.64 -10.23 -2.75
CA VAL A 85 -2.27 -10.05 -3.24
C VAL A 85 -1.77 -8.68 -2.79
N ALA A 86 -0.77 -8.67 -1.93
CA ALA A 86 -0.10 -7.48 -1.48
C ALA A 86 1.26 -7.37 -2.18
N TRP A 87 1.34 -6.49 -3.17
CA TRP A 87 2.51 -6.32 -4.02
C TRP A 87 3.35 -5.14 -3.56
N CYS A 88 4.49 -5.43 -2.97
CA CYS A 88 5.35 -4.47 -2.27
C CYS A 88 4.60 -3.71 -1.15
N VAL A 89 3.93 -4.48 -0.32
CA VAL A 89 3.16 -3.94 0.79
C VAL A 89 4.05 -3.59 1.98
N LEU A 90 3.51 -2.77 2.83
CA LEU A 90 4.10 -2.37 4.10
C LEU A 90 3.01 -2.43 5.19
N PRO A 91 3.33 -2.88 6.39
CA PRO A 91 2.33 -3.04 7.45
C PRO A 91 1.82 -1.70 7.99
N SER A 92 2.58 -0.61 7.78
CA SER A 92 2.25 0.73 8.23
C SER A 92 2.93 1.80 7.39
N ILE A 93 2.13 2.78 6.91
CA ILE A 93 2.66 3.96 6.21
C ILE A 93 3.58 4.77 7.12
N TYR A 94 3.16 5.00 8.37
CA TYR A 94 4.00 5.72 9.33
C TYR A 94 5.31 4.96 9.62
N GLY A 95 5.24 3.64 9.76
CA GLY A 95 6.42 2.78 9.92
C GLY A 95 7.40 2.94 8.76
N ALA A 96 6.93 2.89 7.51
CA ALA A 96 7.77 3.09 6.33
C ALA A 96 8.38 4.50 6.28
N LEU A 97 7.62 5.53 6.58
CA LEU A 97 8.12 6.91 6.64
C LEU A 97 9.21 7.12 7.70
N MET A 98 9.23 6.28 8.73
CA MET A 98 10.24 6.32 9.79
C MET A 98 11.43 5.40 9.52
N ALA A 99 11.23 4.28 8.83
CA ALA A 99 12.25 3.24 8.65
C ALA A 99 13.49 3.71 7.88
N ASP A 100 13.33 4.61 6.90
CA ASP A 100 14.41 5.16 6.10
C ASP A 100 15.25 6.24 6.82
N LYS A 101 14.82 6.67 8.01
CA LYS A 101 15.49 7.76 8.74
C LYS A 101 16.54 7.24 9.71
N PRO A 102 17.66 7.98 9.87
CA PRO A 102 18.59 7.72 10.94
C PRO A 102 17.89 7.64 12.30
N ALA A 103 18.34 6.74 13.17
CA ALA A 103 17.69 6.48 14.46
C ALA A 103 17.50 7.76 15.31
N GLU A 104 18.48 8.67 15.31
CA GLU A 104 18.42 9.94 16.04
C GLU A 104 17.30 10.84 15.50
N ILE A 105 17.15 10.94 14.18
CA ILE A 105 16.10 11.74 13.54
C ILE A 105 14.73 11.14 13.85
N ARG A 106 14.60 9.80 13.77
CA ARG A 106 13.38 9.09 14.11
C ARG A 106 12.95 9.36 15.54
N THR A 107 13.84 9.14 16.51
CA THR A 107 13.58 9.39 17.94
C THR A 107 13.16 10.84 18.18
N THR A 108 13.90 11.80 17.60
CA THR A 108 13.57 13.22 17.71
C THR A 108 12.17 13.53 17.16
N LEU A 109 11.86 13.01 15.97
CA LEU A 109 10.59 13.24 15.31
C LEU A 109 9.43 12.63 16.10
N GLU A 110 9.58 11.40 16.60
CA GLU A 110 8.60 10.72 17.45
C GLU A 110 8.33 11.51 18.73
N GLN A 111 9.38 12.03 19.39
CA GLN A 111 9.25 12.89 20.56
C GLN A 111 8.49 14.16 20.21
N LEU A 112 8.87 14.89 19.16
CA LEU A 112 8.21 16.12 18.74
C LEU A 112 6.72 15.91 18.41
N LEU A 113 6.39 14.78 17.78
CA LEU A 113 5.00 14.40 17.48
C LEU A 113 4.21 14.07 18.74
N SER A 114 4.81 13.34 19.69
CA SER A 114 4.16 12.99 20.98
C SER A 114 3.92 14.20 21.85
N GLU A 115 4.87 15.13 21.87
CA GLU A 115 4.78 16.41 22.61
C GLU A 115 3.95 17.48 21.87
N LYS A 116 3.41 17.16 20.69
CA LYS A 116 2.62 18.08 19.84
C LYS A 116 3.38 19.35 19.44
N GLN A 117 4.69 19.24 19.23
CA GLN A 117 5.58 20.35 18.88
C GLN A 117 5.52 20.65 17.36
N ARG A 118 4.33 21.05 16.87
CA ARG A 118 4.06 21.28 15.42
C ARG A 118 5.13 22.13 14.75
N GLU A 119 5.44 23.31 15.32
CA GLU A 119 6.36 24.27 14.72
C GLU A 119 7.78 23.69 14.53
N LYS A 120 8.24 22.85 15.45
CA LYS A 120 9.55 22.20 15.33
C LYS A 120 9.56 21.11 14.25
N VAL A 121 8.46 20.38 14.11
CA VAL A 121 8.29 19.41 13.01
C VAL A 121 8.31 20.13 11.66
N LEU A 122 7.55 21.23 11.54
CA LEU A 122 7.51 22.03 10.30
C LEU A 122 8.89 22.58 9.97
N ALA A 123 9.63 23.15 10.94
CA ALA A 123 10.97 23.67 10.72
C ALA A 123 11.94 22.59 10.21
N LEU A 124 11.90 21.39 10.82
CA LEU A 124 12.74 20.26 10.39
C LEU A 124 12.46 19.89 8.92
N TYR A 125 11.20 19.75 8.55
CA TYR A 125 10.81 19.37 7.19
C TYR A 125 11.03 20.48 6.17
N THR A 126 10.91 21.75 6.56
CA THR A 126 11.23 22.89 5.69
C THR A 126 12.70 22.84 5.29
N GLY A 127 13.62 22.69 6.25
CA GLY A 127 15.03 22.59 5.96
C GLY A 127 15.41 21.44 5.01
N LEU A 128 14.76 20.28 5.15
CA LEU A 128 14.94 19.14 4.24
C LEU A 128 14.37 19.44 2.84
N SER A 129 13.23 20.09 2.78
CA SER A 129 12.54 20.42 1.53
C SER A 129 13.26 21.47 0.67
N GLU A 130 13.98 22.39 1.31
CA GLU A 130 14.80 23.40 0.62
C GLU A 130 15.97 22.76 -0.12
N GLN A 131 16.54 21.70 0.43
CA GLN A 131 17.70 21.00 -0.12
C GLN A 131 17.34 19.91 -1.13
N ASN A 132 16.10 19.42 -1.12
CA ASN A 132 15.66 18.31 -1.98
C ASN A 132 14.29 18.59 -2.62
N PRO A 133 14.27 18.99 -3.91
CA PRO A 133 13.02 19.28 -4.64
C PRO A 133 12.07 18.07 -4.72
N LEU A 134 12.61 16.83 -4.83
CA LEU A 134 11.79 15.62 -4.88
C LEU A 134 11.11 15.37 -3.53
N PHE A 135 11.85 15.56 -2.44
CA PHE A 135 11.28 15.46 -1.09
C PHE A 135 10.17 16.50 -0.85
N ARG A 136 10.40 17.76 -1.28
CA ARG A 136 9.36 18.81 -1.21
C ARG A 136 8.11 18.42 -1.98
N TRP A 137 8.29 17.93 -3.21
CA TRP A 137 7.17 17.47 -4.04
C TRP A 137 6.43 16.32 -3.36
N SER A 138 7.12 15.33 -2.78
CA SER A 138 6.50 14.19 -2.12
C SER A 138 5.62 14.61 -0.94
N ILE A 139 6.09 15.57 -0.13
CA ILE A 139 5.30 16.12 1.00
C ILE A 139 4.07 16.89 0.50
N GLN A 140 4.24 17.72 -0.53
CA GLN A 140 3.11 18.47 -1.11
C GLN A 140 2.07 17.52 -1.71
N HIS A 141 2.52 16.48 -2.40
CA HIS A 141 1.64 15.47 -2.96
C HIS A 141 0.92 14.67 -1.86
N ALA A 142 1.64 14.29 -0.81
CA ALA A 142 1.04 13.60 0.34
C ALA A 142 -0.03 14.48 1.01
N ASN A 143 0.26 15.74 1.31
CA ASN A 143 -0.71 16.67 1.88
C ASN A 143 -1.97 16.78 1.01
N TYR A 144 -1.81 16.88 -0.31
CA TYR A 144 -2.93 16.93 -1.25
C TYR A 144 -3.75 15.64 -1.23
N ALA A 145 -3.09 14.49 -1.31
CA ALA A 145 -3.77 13.20 -1.38
C ALA A 145 -4.46 12.81 -0.06
N TYR A 146 -3.84 13.15 1.07
CA TYR A 146 -4.38 12.86 2.40
C TYR A 146 -5.30 13.98 2.94
N GLY A 147 -5.41 15.12 2.26
CA GLY A 147 -6.23 16.25 2.69
C GLY A 147 -5.73 16.88 3.97
N THR A 148 -4.43 17.06 4.11
CA THR A 148 -3.77 17.66 5.27
C THR A 148 -3.18 19.02 4.93
N ALA A 149 -3.16 19.94 5.89
CA ALA A 149 -2.66 21.29 5.67
C ALA A 149 -1.13 21.34 5.58
N ASP A 150 -0.45 20.43 6.27
CA ASP A 150 1.01 20.37 6.32
C ASP A 150 1.54 18.97 6.71
N VAL A 151 2.86 18.85 6.77
CA VAL A 151 3.53 17.59 7.07
C VAL A 151 3.27 17.10 8.50
N TYR A 152 3.02 17.97 9.45
CA TYR A 152 2.68 17.56 10.82
C TYR A 152 1.34 16.81 10.84
N GLU A 153 0.33 17.37 10.20
CA GLU A 153 -0.98 16.73 10.07
C GLU A 153 -0.89 15.43 9.24
N TYR A 154 -0.10 15.45 8.15
CA TYR A 154 0.14 14.25 7.35
C TYR A 154 0.74 13.11 8.19
N LEU A 155 1.78 13.37 8.97
CA LEU A 155 2.40 12.36 9.82
C LEU A 155 1.44 11.81 10.88
N GLN A 156 0.59 12.67 11.47
CA GLN A 156 -0.44 12.21 12.40
C GLN A 156 -1.48 11.34 11.70
N ARG A 157 -1.91 11.73 10.51
CA ARG A 157 -2.90 10.96 9.72
C ARG A 157 -2.33 9.64 9.22
N ALA A 158 -1.06 9.60 8.83
CA ALA A 158 -0.37 8.40 8.37
C ALA A 158 -0.36 7.26 9.42
N LYS A 159 -0.44 7.58 10.72
CA LYS A 159 -0.52 6.58 11.79
C LYS A 159 -1.77 5.71 11.73
N ALA A 160 -2.84 6.20 11.11
CA ALA A 160 -4.07 5.43 10.95
C ALA A 160 -4.01 4.41 9.80
N PHE A 161 -3.00 4.54 8.91
CA PHE A 161 -2.78 3.62 7.80
C PHE A 161 -1.83 2.50 8.24
N THR A 162 -2.41 1.49 8.85
CA THR A 162 -1.73 0.30 9.36
C THR A 162 -2.70 -0.87 9.42
N ILE A 163 -2.20 -2.07 9.14
CA ILE A 163 -2.98 -3.31 9.28
C ILE A 163 -2.99 -3.85 10.70
N GLU A 164 -2.11 -3.38 11.59
CA GLU A 164 -1.92 -3.93 12.93
C GLU A 164 -3.22 -4.11 13.73
N PRO A 165 -4.16 -3.13 13.79
CA PRO A 165 -5.38 -3.28 14.58
C PRO A 165 -6.39 -4.28 14.02
N VAL A 166 -6.22 -4.71 12.75
CA VAL A 166 -7.16 -5.58 12.03
C VAL A 166 -6.51 -6.87 11.52
N ALA A 167 -5.23 -7.06 11.77
CA ALA A 167 -4.46 -8.18 11.22
C ALA A 167 -5.07 -9.55 11.60
N ASP A 168 -5.59 -9.71 12.81
CA ASP A 168 -6.24 -10.94 13.27
C ASP A 168 -7.55 -11.25 12.52
N GLN A 169 -8.12 -10.28 11.81
CA GLN A 169 -9.33 -10.42 11.00
C GLN A 169 -9.01 -10.78 9.54
N ILE A 170 -7.74 -10.75 9.15
CA ILE A 170 -7.30 -11.17 7.80
C ILE A 170 -7.20 -12.69 7.79
N THR A 171 -8.28 -13.35 7.36
CA THR A 171 -8.43 -14.81 7.36
C THR A 171 -8.39 -15.41 5.95
N GLN A 172 -8.11 -14.60 4.95
CA GLN A 172 -8.06 -14.96 3.53
C GLN A 172 -6.80 -15.76 3.18
N ASP A 173 -6.75 -16.25 1.93
CA ASP A 173 -5.46 -16.63 1.35
C ASP A 173 -4.70 -15.35 1.00
N VAL A 174 -3.43 -15.29 1.37
CA VAL A 174 -2.59 -14.11 1.21
C VAL A 174 -1.33 -14.46 0.41
N LEU A 175 -1.06 -13.66 -0.61
CA LEU A 175 0.21 -13.64 -1.33
C LEU A 175 0.92 -12.30 -1.06
N LEU A 176 2.03 -12.36 -0.33
CA LEU A 176 2.94 -11.22 -0.15
C LEU A 176 4.04 -11.26 -1.18
N ILE A 177 4.25 -10.14 -1.87
CA ILE A 177 5.33 -9.99 -2.85
C ILE A 177 6.20 -8.83 -2.40
N SER A 178 7.49 -9.08 -2.17
CA SER A 178 8.45 -8.07 -1.77
C SER A 178 9.41 -7.70 -2.90
N ALA A 179 10.33 -6.79 -2.61
CA ALA A 179 11.47 -6.48 -3.46
C ALA A 179 12.73 -6.41 -2.60
N ARG A 180 13.78 -7.11 -3.01
CA ARG A 180 14.98 -7.29 -2.18
C ARG A 180 15.75 -5.98 -1.94
N GLU A 181 15.73 -5.08 -2.91
CA GLU A 181 16.45 -3.81 -2.92
C GLU A 181 15.47 -2.64 -3.08
N ASP A 182 14.34 -2.74 -2.38
CA ASP A 182 13.33 -1.69 -2.38
C ASP A 182 13.84 -0.47 -1.61
N LEU A 183 13.89 0.68 -2.30
CA LEU A 183 14.34 1.95 -1.70
C LEU A 183 13.23 2.70 -0.95
N MET A 184 11.97 2.26 -1.10
CA MET A 184 10.81 2.90 -0.48
C MET A 184 10.28 2.11 0.72
N VAL A 185 10.43 0.79 0.66
CA VAL A 185 9.94 -0.14 1.70
C VAL A 185 11.08 -1.03 2.14
N GLY A 186 11.61 -0.78 3.32
CA GLY A 186 12.69 -1.57 3.89
C GLY A 186 12.31 -3.05 4.01
N PHE A 187 13.23 -3.94 3.63
CA PHE A 187 12.97 -5.38 3.63
C PHE A 187 12.56 -5.93 5.01
N ASP A 188 13.03 -5.33 6.08
CA ASP A 188 12.68 -5.75 7.46
C ASP A 188 11.19 -5.58 7.78
N LEU A 189 10.48 -4.65 7.12
CA LEU A 189 9.05 -4.44 7.30
C LEU A 189 8.21 -5.64 6.82
N TYR A 190 8.71 -6.43 5.88
CA TYR A 190 8.04 -7.67 5.45
C TYR A 190 7.99 -8.72 6.55
N LYS A 191 9.02 -8.76 7.39
CA LYS A 191 9.00 -9.67 8.53
C LYS A 191 7.93 -9.28 9.53
N GLU A 192 7.78 -7.99 9.81
CA GLU A 192 6.72 -7.49 10.70
C GLU A 192 5.34 -7.87 10.13
N GLU A 193 5.14 -7.72 8.84
CA GLU A 193 3.87 -8.06 8.20
C GLU A 193 3.57 -9.56 8.26
N ILE A 194 4.53 -10.41 7.97
CA ILE A 194 4.38 -11.87 8.12
C ILE A 194 4.02 -12.23 9.57
N ASP A 195 4.65 -11.59 10.55
CA ASP A 195 4.39 -11.82 11.96
C ASP A 195 2.98 -11.35 12.40
N LEU A 196 2.38 -10.40 11.70
CA LEU A 196 1.01 -9.92 11.91
C LEU A 196 -0.05 -10.86 11.32
N LEU A 197 0.21 -11.51 10.18
CA LEU A 197 -0.78 -12.26 9.39
C LEU A 197 -0.99 -13.71 9.88
N LYS A 198 -1.07 -13.91 11.19
CA LYS A 198 -1.18 -15.25 11.82
C LYS A 198 -2.53 -15.94 11.57
N SER A 199 -3.57 -15.17 11.28
CA SER A 199 -4.92 -15.65 11.05
C SER A 199 -5.20 -16.00 9.57
N ALA A 200 -4.29 -15.66 8.66
CA ALA A 200 -4.43 -15.97 7.24
C ALA A 200 -4.61 -17.48 7.02
N ARG A 201 -5.57 -17.86 6.17
CA ARG A 201 -5.82 -19.28 5.83
C ARG A 201 -4.59 -19.93 5.19
N THR A 202 -3.98 -19.22 4.26
CA THR A 202 -2.65 -19.52 3.72
C THR A 202 -1.85 -18.24 3.58
N LEU A 203 -0.54 -18.32 3.76
CA LEU A 203 0.37 -17.21 3.56
C LEU A 203 1.54 -17.67 2.69
N GLU A 204 1.57 -17.18 1.46
CA GLU A 204 2.69 -17.37 0.56
C GLU A 204 3.49 -16.07 0.44
N PHE A 205 4.81 -16.21 0.34
CA PHE A 205 5.71 -15.07 0.32
C PHE A 205 6.74 -15.22 -0.80
N ALA A 206 6.80 -14.21 -1.68
CA ALA A 206 7.75 -14.16 -2.80
C ALA A 206 8.72 -12.98 -2.66
N VAL A 207 10.00 -13.25 -2.89
CA VAL A 207 11.09 -12.25 -2.85
C VAL A 207 11.85 -12.28 -4.16
N PRO A 208 11.35 -11.66 -5.23
CA PRO A 208 12.07 -11.53 -6.48
C PRO A 208 13.37 -10.74 -6.30
N GLY A 209 14.46 -11.27 -6.84
CA GLY A 209 15.79 -10.67 -6.70
C GLY A 209 16.37 -10.18 -8.04
N ALA A 210 17.65 -9.74 -8.00
CA ALA A 210 18.35 -9.16 -9.15
C ALA A 210 18.49 -10.14 -10.33
N ALA A 211 18.60 -11.44 -10.07
CA ALA A 211 18.74 -12.45 -11.13
C ALA A 211 17.58 -12.47 -12.14
N ILE A 212 16.41 -12.00 -11.73
CA ILE A 212 15.22 -11.89 -12.58
C ILE A 212 14.76 -10.44 -12.76
N HIS A 213 15.62 -9.47 -12.43
CA HIS A 213 15.32 -8.04 -12.48
C HIS A 213 14.12 -7.59 -11.61
N GLY A 214 13.80 -8.35 -10.58
CA GLY A 214 12.66 -8.11 -9.68
C GLY A 214 13.00 -7.42 -8.37
N GLN A 215 14.22 -6.90 -8.19
CA GLN A 215 14.72 -6.41 -6.90
C GLN A 215 14.22 -5.03 -6.49
N ALA A 216 13.77 -4.21 -7.44
CA ALA A 216 13.34 -2.83 -7.20
C ALA A 216 11.87 -2.73 -6.74
N HIS A 217 11.48 -1.57 -6.24
CA HIS A 217 10.12 -1.29 -5.77
C HIS A 217 9.06 -1.74 -6.80
N CYS A 218 8.04 -2.44 -6.32
CA CYS A 218 6.99 -3.07 -7.13
C CYS A 218 7.53 -3.98 -8.24
N ASN A 219 8.76 -4.47 -8.12
CA ASN A 219 9.41 -5.37 -9.08
C ASN A 219 9.37 -4.86 -10.54
N MET A 220 9.41 -3.52 -10.72
CA MET A 220 9.18 -2.85 -12.00
C MET A 220 10.19 -3.22 -13.10
N GLY A 221 11.32 -3.86 -12.74
CA GLY A 221 12.26 -4.41 -13.73
C GLY A 221 11.74 -5.65 -14.46
N ASN A 222 10.77 -6.36 -13.86
CA ASN A 222 10.14 -7.54 -14.48
C ASN A 222 8.70 -7.75 -13.95
N PRO A 223 7.77 -6.86 -14.26
CA PRO A 223 6.38 -6.98 -13.81
C PRO A 223 5.69 -8.23 -14.35
N GLN A 224 6.08 -8.73 -15.53
CA GLN A 224 5.51 -9.95 -16.10
C GLN A 224 5.71 -11.15 -15.18
N TYR A 225 6.90 -11.33 -14.61
CA TYR A 225 7.16 -12.41 -13.67
C TYR A 225 6.17 -12.37 -12.48
N ILE A 226 5.87 -11.19 -11.99
CA ILE A 226 4.92 -11.01 -10.87
C ILE A 226 3.50 -11.33 -11.30
N LEU A 227 3.10 -10.91 -12.49
CA LEU A 227 1.77 -11.22 -13.02
C LEU A 227 1.58 -12.72 -13.24
N ASP A 228 2.60 -13.42 -13.74
CA ASP A 228 2.61 -14.87 -13.85
C ASP A 228 2.49 -15.55 -12.48
N LEU A 229 3.21 -15.03 -11.49
CA LEU A 229 3.15 -15.53 -10.12
C LEU A 229 1.73 -15.38 -9.55
N ILE A 230 1.11 -14.19 -9.71
CA ILE A 230 -0.25 -13.91 -9.26
C ILE A 230 -1.26 -14.85 -9.95
N LEU A 231 -1.19 -14.99 -11.29
CA LEU A 231 -2.07 -15.87 -12.05
C LEU A 231 -1.93 -17.33 -11.59
N ASN A 232 -0.71 -17.83 -11.47
CA ASN A 232 -0.44 -19.20 -11.04
C ASN A 232 -0.94 -19.46 -9.61
N TRP A 233 -0.71 -18.51 -8.70
CA TRP A 233 -1.17 -18.60 -7.32
C TRP A 233 -2.71 -18.64 -7.25
N ASN A 234 -3.37 -17.70 -7.93
CA ASN A 234 -4.83 -17.62 -7.91
C ASN A 234 -5.49 -18.84 -8.57
N ASN A 235 -4.95 -19.33 -9.70
CA ASN A 235 -5.45 -20.51 -10.37
C ASN A 235 -5.37 -21.78 -9.50
N ARG A 236 -4.34 -21.93 -8.66
CA ARG A 236 -4.23 -23.07 -7.73
C ARG A 236 -5.31 -23.04 -6.65
N LEU A 237 -5.75 -21.86 -6.24
CA LEU A 237 -6.75 -21.69 -5.17
C LEU A 237 -8.20 -21.79 -5.68
N LEU A 238 -8.41 -21.72 -7.00
CA LEU A 238 -9.71 -21.85 -7.64
C LEU A 238 -10.02 -23.28 -8.13
N GLN A 239 -9.06 -24.18 -8.02
CA GLN A 239 -9.24 -25.62 -8.33
C GLN A 239 -9.82 -26.35 -7.13
#